data_fa9947bfefc8e55a5f3a0c8f45286037
#
_entry.id   fa9947bfefc8e55a5f3a0c8f45286037
#
_cell.length_a   1.000
_cell.length_b   1.000
_cell.length_c   1.000
_cell.angle_alpha   90.00
_cell.angle_beta   90.00
_cell.angle_gamma   90.00
#
_symmetry.space_group_name_H-M   'P 1'
#
loop_
_entity.id
_entity.type
_entity.pdbx_description
1 polymer ?
#
loop_
_entity_poly.entity_id
_entity_poly.type
_entity_poly.pdbx_seq_one_letter_code
_entity_poly.pdbx_strand_id
1 'polypeptide(L)'
;MGRYRNNKLLIVAAVFVLALWIYVSRKNDKISKRQYNVMVWWSPYKKHHIDYHRKCGQIECRFSSDREASKDDYFMGYLFDGAKITLNDLPKTRKYDEYWALYYDSSPKDVPFLLQSIHLFNFTSSFSRYSDIPLTLQPFTSLEELINYKLMYTYGQKSAFQKNIKLAPILYLQSHCNTLTGRELYVQQLGRHIAIDSYGACLKNKSLPANIEDDATNPRDIRNFYDFVSKYKFMIVYEDVACEDYISSKFWKSLTLGVVPIYFGATNIRNYLPNPGSAILVEDFAKPADLAQFIQKVSNSEESYTSFLLHKTVDFYPITNQPLVDYLFRQDIQYVENRKARTIAEFECYVCAQSSAGLQKQAAEREFTCKLPHFPPGNVTHKAMPRVQSFIEQVRAEAAEVEKMIEFIG
;
A
#
# COMPACT_ATOMS: atom_id res chain seq x y z
N MET A 1 -74.86 43.58 -13.94
CA MET A 1 -73.45 44.05 -13.78
C MET A 1 -72.62 43.33 -12.70
N GLY A 2 -73.21 42.43 -11.91
CA GLY A 2 -72.48 41.78 -10.81
C GLY A 2 -71.57 40.58 -11.14
N ARG A 3 -71.85 39.82 -12.21
CA ARG A 3 -71.14 38.58 -12.53
C ARG A 3 -69.70 38.79 -13.11
N TYR A 4 -69.45 39.91 -13.75
CA TYR A 4 -68.17 40.18 -14.40
C TYR A 4 -67.06 40.67 -13.43
N ARG A 5 -67.48 41.16 -12.27
CA ARG A 5 -66.54 41.63 -11.24
C ARG A 5 -65.95 40.49 -10.40
N ASN A 6 -66.75 39.42 -10.15
CA ASN A 6 -66.30 38.26 -9.40
C ASN A 6 -65.28 37.40 -10.15
N ASN A 7 -65.39 37.31 -11.50
CA ASN A 7 -64.42 36.55 -12.29
C ASN A 7 -63.03 37.19 -12.33
N LYS A 8 -62.95 38.52 -12.33
CA LYS A 8 -61.64 39.21 -12.28
C LYS A 8 -60.95 39.01 -10.93
N LEU A 9 -61.69 38.99 -9.83
CA LEU A 9 -61.14 38.72 -8.50
C LEU A 9 -60.61 37.27 -8.37
N LEU A 10 -61.33 36.31 -8.92
CA LEU A 10 -60.90 34.91 -8.94
C LEU A 10 -59.66 34.67 -9.78
N ILE A 11 -59.55 35.36 -10.93
CA ILE A 11 -58.34 35.25 -11.78
C ILE A 11 -57.11 35.87 -11.08
N VAL A 12 -57.26 37.03 -10.43
CA VAL A 12 -56.17 37.69 -9.67
C VAL A 12 -55.75 36.83 -8.48
N ALA A 13 -56.68 36.20 -7.76
CA ALA A 13 -56.39 35.30 -6.66
C ALA A 13 -55.64 34.03 -7.17
N ALA A 14 -56.07 33.44 -8.29
CA ALA A 14 -55.40 32.27 -8.89
C ALA A 14 -53.96 32.60 -9.33
N VAL A 15 -53.73 33.75 -9.96
CA VAL A 15 -52.39 34.21 -10.34
C VAL A 15 -51.48 34.44 -9.13
N PHE A 16 -52.03 35.01 -8.04
CA PHE A 16 -51.28 35.22 -6.80
C PHE A 16 -50.91 33.89 -6.13
N VAL A 17 -51.83 32.90 -6.10
CA VAL A 17 -51.57 31.57 -5.55
C VAL A 17 -50.54 30.86 -6.40
N LEU A 18 -50.61 30.94 -7.73
CA LEU A 18 -49.63 30.36 -8.63
C LEU A 18 -48.26 30.99 -8.47
N ALA A 19 -48.18 32.30 -8.35
CA ALA A 19 -46.94 33.03 -8.11
C ALA A 19 -46.30 32.68 -6.74
N LEU A 20 -47.17 32.56 -5.69
CA LEU A 20 -46.72 32.09 -4.38
C LEU A 20 -46.24 30.64 -4.41
N TRP A 21 -46.93 29.77 -5.13
CA TRP A 21 -46.54 28.36 -5.30
C TRP A 21 -45.22 28.24 -6.06
N ILE A 22 -45.00 29.00 -7.14
CA ILE A 22 -43.73 29.06 -7.89
C ILE A 22 -42.62 29.65 -6.99
N TYR A 23 -42.90 30.68 -6.19
CA TYR A 23 -41.93 31.24 -5.26
C TYR A 23 -41.54 30.23 -4.18
N VAL A 24 -42.51 29.56 -3.57
CA VAL A 24 -42.31 28.54 -2.53
C VAL A 24 -41.60 27.32 -3.12
N SER A 25 -41.97 26.85 -4.34
CA SER A 25 -41.28 25.75 -5.04
C SER A 25 -39.83 26.15 -5.33
N ARG A 26 -39.56 27.32 -5.89
CA ARG A 26 -38.19 27.81 -6.13
C ARG A 26 -37.38 27.99 -4.85
N LYS A 27 -38.03 28.37 -3.74
CA LYS A 27 -37.38 28.49 -2.43
C LYS A 27 -37.11 27.08 -1.84
N ASN A 28 -38.03 26.12 -2.01
CA ASN A 28 -37.84 24.74 -1.60
C ASN A 28 -36.79 24.00 -2.47
N ASP A 29 -36.71 24.28 -3.78
CA ASP A 29 -35.63 23.77 -4.64
C ASP A 29 -34.25 24.30 -4.22
N LYS A 30 -34.17 25.55 -3.70
CA LYS A 30 -32.93 26.06 -3.10
C LYS A 30 -32.63 25.45 -1.72
N ILE A 31 -33.64 25.04 -0.96
CA ILE A 31 -33.48 24.42 0.37
C ILE A 31 -33.13 22.90 0.24
N SER A 32 -33.41 22.27 -0.89
CA SER A 32 -33.27 20.84 -1.09
C SER A 32 -31.96 20.39 -1.74
N LYS A 33 -31.07 21.28 -2.17
CA LYS A 33 -29.72 20.88 -2.51
C LYS A 33 -28.92 20.72 -1.21
N ARG A 34 -28.87 19.49 -0.70
CA ARG A 34 -27.89 19.15 0.34
C ARG A 34 -26.53 19.61 -0.16
N GLN A 35 -25.89 20.47 0.61
CA GLN A 35 -24.54 20.93 0.35
C GLN A 35 -23.60 19.84 0.81
N TYR A 36 -22.82 19.25 -0.11
CA TYR A 36 -21.81 18.25 0.18
C TYR A 36 -20.45 18.84 -0.07
N ASN A 37 -19.52 18.60 0.82
CA ASN A 37 -18.13 18.87 0.54
C ASN A 37 -17.65 17.97 -0.62
N VAL A 38 -16.95 18.56 -1.58
CA VAL A 38 -16.52 17.88 -2.81
C VAL A 38 -15.03 17.63 -2.75
N MET A 39 -14.64 16.35 -2.91
CA MET A 39 -13.26 15.92 -3.05
C MET A 39 -13.06 15.31 -4.44
N VAL A 40 -12.00 15.70 -5.12
CA VAL A 40 -11.72 15.25 -6.49
C VAL A 40 -10.51 14.30 -6.49
N TRP A 41 -10.71 13.07 -6.95
CA TRP A 41 -9.61 12.17 -7.29
C TRP A 41 -8.92 12.67 -8.56
N TRP A 42 -7.83 13.41 -8.37
CA TRP A 42 -7.02 13.95 -9.48
C TRP A 42 -6.36 12.83 -10.31
N SER A 43 -5.75 11.85 -9.65
CA SER A 43 -5.29 10.59 -10.24
C SER A 43 -6.09 9.43 -9.62
N PRO A 44 -7.21 8.99 -10.24
CA PRO A 44 -8.14 8.07 -9.61
C PRO A 44 -7.57 6.65 -9.51
N TYR A 45 -7.79 5.98 -8.38
CA TYR A 45 -7.38 4.60 -8.13
C TYR A 45 -8.13 3.55 -8.96
N LYS A 46 -9.28 3.91 -9.55
CA LYS A 46 -10.06 3.07 -10.46
C LYS A 46 -9.87 3.49 -11.92
N LYS A 47 -9.99 2.53 -12.84
CA LYS A 47 -10.00 2.80 -14.28
C LYS A 47 -11.33 3.41 -14.76
N HIS A 48 -12.42 3.24 -14.00
CA HIS A 48 -13.74 3.75 -14.32
C HIS A 48 -14.01 5.07 -13.62
N HIS A 49 -14.91 5.85 -14.17
CA HIS A 49 -15.37 7.10 -13.59
C HIS A 49 -15.83 6.91 -12.14
N ILE A 50 -15.36 7.80 -11.25
CA ILE A 50 -15.74 7.85 -9.84
C ILE A 50 -16.69 9.03 -9.69
N ASP A 51 -17.90 8.81 -9.22
CA ASP A 51 -18.83 9.83 -8.78
C ASP A 51 -19.83 9.21 -7.80
N TYR A 52 -19.64 9.45 -6.52
CA TYR A 52 -20.51 8.94 -5.48
C TYR A 52 -20.45 9.78 -4.20
N HIS A 53 -21.48 9.63 -3.37
CA HIS A 53 -21.54 10.19 -2.03
C HIS A 53 -21.14 9.14 -0.99
N ARG A 54 -20.38 9.56 0.01
CA ARG A 54 -19.99 8.72 1.15
C ARG A 54 -20.33 9.43 2.44
N LYS A 55 -21.11 8.72 3.29
CA LYS A 55 -21.40 9.16 4.65
C LYS A 55 -20.22 8.79 5.56
N CYS A 56 -19.64 9.79 6.20
CA CYS A 56 -18.47 9.70 7.06
C CYS A 56 -18.83 10.20 8.48
N GLY A 57 -19.45 9.31 9.24
CA GLY A 57 -20.02 9.70 10.54
C GLY A 57 -21.22 10.65 10.39
N GLN A 58 -21.07 11.89 10.88
CA GLN A 58 -22.11 12.90 10.81
C GLN A 58 -22.07 13.75 9.54
N ILE A 59 -21.01 13.66 8.77
CA ILE A 59 -20.82 14.42 7.53
C ILE A 59 -20.96 13.51 6.31
N GLU A 60 -21.19 14.11 5.16
CA GLU A 60 -21.26 13.42 3.88
C GLU A 60 -20.46 14.20 2.85
N CYS A 61 -19.55 13.51 2.13
CA CYS A 61 -18.76 14.09 1.05
C CYS A 61 -19.08 13.42 -0.29
N ARG A 62 -19.00 14.19 -1.36
CA ARG A 62 -18.99 13.71 -2.73
C ARG A 62 -17.56 13.49 -3.18
N PHE A 63 -17.28 12.31 -3.74
CA PHE A 63 -16.02 11.96 -4.36
C PHE A 63 -16.20 11.81 -5.86
N SER A 64 -15.45 12.56 -6.65
CA SER A 64 -15.53 12.55 -8.10
C SER A 64 -14.15 12.39 -8.74
N SER A 65 -14.06 11.73 -9.89
CA SER A 65 -12.86 11.74 -10.74
C SER A 65 -12.96 12.71 -11.91
N ASP A 66 -14.07 13.46 -11.99
CA ASP A 66 -14.19 14.58 -12.90
C ASP A 66 -13.47 15.79 -12.34
N ARG A 67 -12.39 16.23 -13.00
CA ARG A 67 -11.61 17.40 -12.59
C ARG A 67 -12.42 18.71 -12.65
N GLU A 68 -13.47 18.76 -13.47
CA GLU A 68 -14.39 19.90 -13.53
C GLU A 68 -15.18 20.09 -12.22
N ALA A 69 -15.33 19.04 -11.41
CA ALA A 69 -15.94 19.12 -10.09
C ALA A 69 -15.14 20.00 -9.09
N SER A 70 -13.89 20.36 -9.41
CA SER A 70 -13.10 21.34 -8.65
C SER A 70 -13.62 22.79 -8.78
N LYS A 71 -14.55 23.05 -9.71
CA LYS A 71 -15.23 24.33 -9.87
C LYS A 71 -16.49 24.45 -8.99
N ASP A 72 -16.84 23.41 -8.24
CA ASP A 72 -17.97 23.44 -7.30
C ASP A 72 -17.67 24.39 -6.14
N ASP A 73 -18.68 25.14 -5.67
CA ASP A 73 -18.54 26.08 -4.56
C ASP A 73 -18.15 25.40 -3.23
N TYR A 74 -18.33 24.07 -3.13
CA TYR A 74 -18.01 23.24 -1.96
C TYR A 74 -16.77 22.36 -2.20
N PHE A 75 -15.97 22.67 -3.19
CA PHE A 75 -14.72 21.97 -3.44
C PHE A 75 -13.74 22.18 -2.29
N MET A 76 -13.21 21.09 -1.75
CA MET A 76 -12.30 21.09 -0.60
C MET A 76 -10.86 20.75 -1.01
N GLY A 77 -10.66 19.95 -2.05
CA GLY A 77 -9.33 19.56 -2.47
C GLY A 77 -9.24 18.28 -3.29
N TYR A 78 -8.00 17.84 -3.51
CA TYR A 78 -7.67 16.71 -4.36
C TYR A 78 -7.19 15.49 -3.58
N LEU A 79 -7.58 14.30 -4.07
CA LEU A 79 -7.00 13.02 -3.68
C LEU A 79 -6.14 12.50 -4.85
N PHE A 80 -5.01 11.90 -4.51
CA PHE A 80 -4.07 11.35 -5.48
C PHE A 80 -3.82 9.87 -5.18
N ASP A 81 -3.97 9.01 -6.21
CA ASP A 81 -3.36 7.69 -6.21
C ASP A 81 -1.89 7.83 -6.62
N GLY A 82 -1.00 7.70 -5.65
CA GLY A 82 0.43 7.90 -5.87
C GLY A 82 1.03 6.96 -6.91
N ALA A 83 0.46 5.75 -7.11
CA ALA A 83 0.90 4.86 -8.18
C ALA A 83 0.63 5.38 -9.60
N LYS A 84 -0.19 6.43 -9.73
CA LYS A 84 -0.59 7.05 -11.01
C LYS A 84 -0.19 8.50 -11.12
N ILE A 85 0.37 9.05 -10.06
CA ILE A 85 0.80 10.45 -10.05
C ILE A 85 2.03 10.62 -10.96
N THR A 86 2.02 11.65 -11.77
CA THR A 86 3.17 12.04 -12.58
C THR A 86 3.44 13.52 -12.41
N LEU A 87 4.71 13.90 -12.47
CA LEU A 87 5.14 15.29 -12.29
C LEU A 87 4.36 16.25 -13.18
N ASN A 88 4.24 15.91 -14.47
CA ASN A 88 3.61 16.76 -15.49
C ASN A 88 2.08 16.84 -15.38
N ASP A 89 1.43 15.96 -14.59
CA ASP A 89 -0.02 15.92 -14.40
C ASP A 89 -0.45 16.45 -13.02
N LEU A 90 0.43 17.10 -12.26
CA LEU A 90 0.04 17.77 -11.03
C LEU A 90 -0.73 19.06 -11.30
N PRO A 91 -1.67 19.47 -10.42
CA PRO A 91 -2.28 20.80 -10.50
C PRO A 91 -1.18 21.87 -10.42
N LYS A 92 -1.23 22.85 -11.34
CA LYS A 92 -0.22 23.93 -11.41
C LYS A 92 -0.47 25.04 -10.43
N THR A 93 -1.71 25.15 -9.94
CA THR A 93 -2.13 26.16 -8.96
C THR A 93 -2.74 25.47 -7.75
N ARG A 94 -2.51 26.02 -6.57
CA ARG A 94 -3.09 25.54 -5.32
C ARG A 94 -3.54 26.72 -4.46
N LYS A 95 -4.77 26.67 -3.96
CA LYS A 95 -5.27 27.63 -2.99
C LYS A 95 -4.77 27.31 -1.58
N TYR A 96 -4.64 28.31 -0.72
CA TYR A 96 -4.19 28.12 0.66
C TYR A 96 -5.13 27.25 1.52
N ASP A 97 -6.42 27.24 1.20
CA ASP A 97 -7.45 26.45 1.85
C ASP A 97 -7.74 25.12 1.17
N GLU A 98 -7.00 24.78 0.10
CA GLU A 98 -7.14 23.56 -0.67
C GLU A 98 -6.34 22.41 -0.06
N TYR A 99 -7.00 21.28 0.16
CA TYR A 99 -6.38 20.08 0.73
C TYR A 99 -5.90 19.14 -0.37
N TRP A 100 -4.67 18.64 -0.20
CA TRP A 100 -4.12 17.56 -1.01
C TRP A 100 -3.91 16.32 -0.16
N ALA A 101 -4.44 15.18 -0.60
CA ALA A 101 -4.40 13.93 0.12
C ALA A 101 -3.81 12.82 -0.75
N LEU A 102 -2.78 12.13 -0.25
CA LEU A 102 -2.03 11.11 -0.97
C LEU A 102 -2.37 9.71 -0.45
N TYR A 103 -2.90 8.84 -1.32
CA TYR A 103 -2.95 7.40 -1.12
C TYR A 103 -1.81 6.74 -1.90
N TYR A 104 -0.94 5.98 -1.22
CA TYR A 104 0.24 5.40 -1.85
C TYR A 104 0.54 3.98 -1.38
N ASP A 105 0.23 2.97 -2.19
CA ASP A 105 0.40 1.54 -1.91
C ASP A 105 1.48 0.85 -2.78
N SER A 106 2.30 1.65 -3.47
CA SER A 106 3.35 1.17 -4.38
C SER A 106 4.76 1.34 -3.79
N SER A 107 5.78 0.97 -4.55
CA SER A 107 7.17 1.14 -4.13
C SER A 107 7.56 2.61 -4.05
N PRO A 108 8.18 3.06 -2.94
CA PRO A 108 8.62 4.46 -2.79
C PRO A 108 9.56 4.96 -3.89
N LYS A 109 10.24 4.06 -4.61
CA LYS A 109 11.11 4.43 -5.75
C LYS A 109 10.35 4.79 -7.03
N ASP A 110 9.05 4.43 -7.13
CA ASP A 110 8.31 4.59 -8.39
C ASP A 110 7.87 6.04 -8.63
N VAL A 111 7.87 6.88 -7.57
CA VAL A 111 7.58 8.32 -7.66
C VAL A 111 8.65 9.10 -6.89
N PRO A 112 9.80 9.37 -7.53
CA PRO A 112 11.00 9.87 -6.86
C PRO A 112 10.81 11.18 -6.08
N PHE A 113 10.06 12.15 -6.63
CA PHE A 113 9.88 13.44 -5.97
C PHE A 113 9.19 13.34 -4.60
N LEU A 114 8.35 12.33 -4.36
CA LEU A 114 7.67 12.15 -3.06
C LEU A 114 8.65 11.97 -1.89
N LEU A 115 9.86 11.47 -2.15
CA LEU A 115 10.89 11.31 -1.12
C LEU A 115 11.39 12.63 -0.52
N GLN A 116 11.16 13.76 -1.19
CA GLN A 116 11.51 15.09 -0.69
C GLN A 116 10.34 16.07 -0.67
N SER A 117 9.24 15.76 -1.37
CA SER A 117 8.10 16.67 -1.53
C SER A 117 6.81 16.13 -0.89
N ILE A 118 6.91 15.22 0.10
CA ILE A 118 5.74 14.69 0.80
C ILE A 118 4.95 15.80 1.53
N HIS A 119 5.62 16.87 1.95
CA HIS A 119 5.04 18.04 2.60
C HIS A 119 4.04 18.82 1.72
N LEU A 120 4.00 18.54 0.42
CA LEU A 120 2.95 19.06 -0.46
C LEU A 120 1.56 18.51 -0.12
N PHE A 121 1.48 17.40 0.58
CA PHE A 121 0.21 16.80 0.98
C PHE A 121 -0.16 17.16 2.40
N ASN A 122 -1.46 17.34 2.63
CA ASN A 122 -2.01 17.56 3.97
C ASN A 122 -2.23 16.23 4.68
N PHE A 123 -2.76 15.24 3.95
CA PHE A 123 -3.13 13.94 4.50
C PHE A 123 -2.50 12.81 3.70
N THR A 124 -2.10 11.75 4.39
CA THR A 124 -1.43 10.60 3.76
C THR A 124 -2.03 9.27 4.18
N SER A 125 -2.05 8.35 3.24
CA SER A 125 -2.25 6.93 3.47
C SER A 125 -1.14 6.18 2.73
N SER A 126 -0.13 5.70 3.46
CA SER A 126 1.05 5.08 2.87
C SER A 126 1.57 3.90 3.71
N PHE A 127 2.67 3.30 3.28
CA PHE A 127 3.35 2.23 4.03
C PHE A 127 3.83 2.66 5.41
N SER A 128 4.02 3.96 5.65
CA SER A 128 4.54 4.47 6.92
C SER A 128 3.52 4.37 8.05
N ARG A 129 3.98 3.94 9.23
CA ARG A 129 3.19 3.95 10.48
C ARG A 129 2.80 5.35 10.94
N TYR A 130 3.43 6.38 10.41
CA TYR A 130 3.18 7.78 10.73
C TYR A 130 2.15 8.42 9.80
N SER A 131 1.74 7.72 8.73
CA SER A 131 0.63 8.16 7.88
C SER A 131 -0.67 8.23 8.67
N ASP A 132 -1.59 9.05 8.22
CA ASP A 132 -2.92 9.16 8.84
C ASP A 132 -3.67 7.81 8.79
N ILE A 133 -3.55 7.11 7.66
CA ILE A 133 -4.08 5.74 7.50
C ILE A 133 -2.94 4.83 7.01
N PRO A 134 -2.25 4.12 7.91
CA PRO A 134 -1.14 3.23 7.55
C PRO A 134 -1.57 2.01 6.73
N LEU A 135 -0.80 1.65 5.71
CA LEU A 135 -1.07 0.54 4.79
C LEU A 135 -0.23 -0.72 5.04
N THR A 136 0.70 -0.71 5.99
CA THR A 136 1.71 -1.77 6.19
C THR A 136 1.10 -3.17 6.36
N LEU A 137 -0.08 -3.28 6.96
CA LEU A 137 -0.80 -4.55 7.14
C LEU A 137 -1.92 -4.78 6.11
N GLN A 138 -2.01 -3.98 5.07
CA GLN A 138 -3.01 -4.14 4.02
C GLN A 138 -3.04 -5.55 3.40
N PRO A 139 -1.90 -6.30 3.27
CA PRO A 139 -1.92 -7.66 2.73
C PRO A 139 -2.65 -8.70 3.59
N PHE A 140 -2.91 -8.42 4.85
CA PHE A 140 -3.67 -9.35 5.71
C PHE A 140 -5.17 -9.20 5.54
N THR A 141 -5.87 -10.32 5.49
CA THR A 141 -7.33 -10.35 5.63
C THR A 141 -7.73 -10.57 7.08
N SER A 142 -6.94 -11.36 7.84
CA SER A 142 -7.12 -11.55 9.28
C SER A 142 -5.81 -11.98 9.96
N LEU A 143 -5.74 -11.79 11.28
CA LEU A 143 -4.65 -12.31 12.10
C LEU A 143 -4.60 -13.84 12.05
N GLU A 144 -5.77 -14.50 11.94
CA GLU A 144 -5.87 -15.95 11.85
C GLU A 144 -5.06 -16.51 10.67
N GLU A 145 -5.01 -15.84 9.53
CA GLU A 145 -4.17 -16.27 8.40
C GLU A 145 -2.69 -16.35 8.78
N LEU A 146 -2.18 -15.39 9.55
CA LEU A 146 -0.79 -15.37 9.95
C LEU A 146 -0.44 -16.55 10.84
N ILE A 147 -1.33 -16.91 11.79
CA ILE A 147 -1.08 -17.96 12.80
C ILE A 147 -1.56 -19.35 12.36
N ASN A 148 -2.38 -19.48 11.30
CA ASN A 148 -3.00 -20.72 10.90
C ASN A 148 -1.96 -21.73 10.34
N TYR A 149 -1.68 -22.78 11.13
CA TYR A 149 -0.75 -23.84 10.74
C TYR A 149 -1.24 -24.73 9.57
N LYS A 150 -2.55 -24.74 9.28
CA LYS A 150 -3.12 -25.52 8.17
C LYS A 150 -2.74 -24.98 6.79
N LEU A 151 -2.20 -23.75 6.72
CA LEU A 151 -1.76 -23.15 5.47
C LEU A 151 -0.33 -23.54 5.07
N MET A 152 0.35 -24.38 5.85
CA MET A 152 1.74 -24.75 5.60
C MET A 152 1.95 -26.24 5.41
N TYR A 153 2.99 -26.61 4.65
CA TYR A 153 3.55 -27.95 4.66
C TYR A 153 4.53 -28.13 5.82
N THR A 154 4.53 -29.34 6.41
CA THR A 154 5.49 -29.69 7.47
C THR A 154 6.93 -29.75 6.95
N TYR A 155 7.90 -29.69 7.84
CA TYR A 155 9.32 -29.86 7.50
C TYR A 155 9.58 -31.14 6.68
N GLY A 156 8.99 -32.27 7.10
CA GLY A 156 9.11 -33.54 6.39
C GLY A 156 8.55 -33.50 4.98
N GLN A 157 7.38 -32.90 4.78
CA GLN A 157 6.78 -32.73 3.45
C GLN A 157 7.64 -31.84 2.55
N LYS A 158 8.14 -30.70 3.06
CA LYS A 158 9.04 -29.80 2.31
C LYS A 158 10.35 -30.50 1.94
N SER A 159 10.90 -31.30 2.84
CA SER A 159 12.10 -32.12 2.57
C SER A 159 11.83 -33.19 1.52
N ALA A 160 10.63 -33.79 1.52
CA ALA A 160 10.22 -34.74 0.48
C ALA A 160 10.10 -34.06 -0.91
N PHE A 161 9.58 -32.82 -1.01
CA PHE A 161 9.57 -32.11 -2.28
C PHE A 161 10.97 -31.80 -2.80
N GLN A 162 11.92 -31.44 -1.92
CA GLN A 162 13.33 -31.24 -2.30
C GLN A 162 13.92 -32.51 -2.86
N LYS A 163 13.64 -33.67 -2.23
CA LYS A 163 14.18 -34.98 -2.66
C LYS A 163 13.51 -35.50 -3.93
N ASN A 164 12.17 -35.49 -3.99
CA ASN A 164 11.40 -36.23 -5.01
C ASN A 164 11.24 -35.45 -6.31
N ILE A 165 11.00 -34.11 -6.24
CA ILE A 165 10.79 -33.25 -7.41
C ILE A 165 11.92 -32.24 -7.61
N LYS A 166 13.04 -32.39 -6.88
CA LYS A 166 14.26 -31.58 -7.04
C LYS A 166 14.05 -30.08 -6.87
N LEU A 167 13.20 -29.68 -5.92
CA LEU A 167 13.11 -28.25 -5.54
C LEU A 167 14.38 -27.82 -4.81
N ALA A 168 14.85 -26.61 -5.12
CA ALA A 168 15.84 -25.95 -4.27
C ALA A 168 15.24 -25.64 -2.89
N PRO A 169 16.05 -25.47 -1.83
CA PRO A 169 15.52 -25.03 -0.54
C PRO A 169 14.94 -23.61 -0.57
N ILE A 170 15.42 -22.78 -1.49
CA ILE A 170 15.11 -21.35 -1.57
C ILE A 170 14.31 -21.05 -2.84
N LEU A 171 13.20 -20.34 -2.67
CA LEU A 171 12.42 -19.71 -3.74
C LEU A 171 12.87 -18.25 -3.93
N TYR A 172 13.09 -17.84 -5.17
CA TYR A 172 13.20 -16.44 -5.58
C TYR A 172 12.21 -16.17 -6.71
N LEU A 173 11.25 -15.27 -6.46
CA LEU A 173 10.18 -14.96 -7.41
C LEU A 173 10.11 -13.47 -7.63
N GLN A 174 10.65 -12.96 -8.75
CA GLN A 174 10.72 -11.55 -9.06
C GLN A 174 10.61 -11.28 -10.57
N SER A 175 9.70 -10.38 -10.93
CA SER A 175 9.49 -9.93 -12.30
C SER A 175 10.14 -8.57 -12.60
N HIS A 176 10.33 -7.73 -11.57
CA HIS A 176 10.95 -6.41 -11.70
C HIS A 176 12.37 -6.42 -11.13
N CYS A 177 13.36 -6.19 -12.00
CA CYS A 177 14.79 -6.34 -11.68
C CYS A 177 15.50 -5.00 -11.40
N ASN A 178 14.77 -3.88 -11.47
CA ASN A 178 15.34 -2.54 -11.26
C ASN A 178 15.21 -2.13 -9.79
N THR A 179 16.25 -2.40 -8.99
CA THR A 179 16.24 -2.14 -7.54
C THR A 179 17.33 -1.17 -7.11
N LEU A 180 17.09 -0.48 -6.00
CA LEU A 180 18.03 0.42 -5.37
C LEU A 180 18.85 -0.26 -4.26
N THR A 181 18.50 -1.50 -3.91
CA THR A 181 19.17 -2.30 -2.88
C THR A 181 20.26 -3.22 -3.42
N GLY A 182 20.43 -3.30 -4.75
CA GLY A 182 21.37 -4.25 -5.36
C GLY A 182 20.96 -5.72 -5.20
N ARG A 183 19.67 -5.99 -5.03
CA ARG A 183 19.06 -7.30 -4.77
C ARG A 183 19.58 -8.38 -5.71
N GLU A 184 19.52 -8.15 -7.02
CA GLU A 184 19.89 -9.15 -8.03
C GLU A 184 21.37 -9.53 -7.93
N LEU A 185 22.24 -8.57 -7.65
CA LEU A 185 23.68 -8.81 -7.46
C LEU A 185 23.95 -9.69 -6.23
N TYR A 186 23.22 -9.43 -5.14
CA TYR A 186 23.35 -10.22 -3.91
C TYR A 186 22.82 -11.66 -4.11
N VAL A 187 21.63 -11.79 -4.69
CA VAL A 187 21.04 -13.12 -4.97
C VAL A 187 21.92 -13.95 -5.91
N GLN A 188 22.53 -13.32 -6.91
CA GLN A 188 23.48 -13.97 -7.79
C GLN A 188 24.73 -14.48 -7.03
N GLN A 189 25.24 -13.69 -6.08
CA GLN A 189 26.35 -14.12 -5.23
C GLN A 189 25.94 -15.25 -4.28
N LEU A 190 24.77 -15.15 -3.65
CA LEU A 190 24.22 -16.20 -2.77
C LEU A 190 24.03 -17.51 -3.53
N GLY A 191 23.55 -17.46 -4.76
CA GLY A 191 23.30 -18.63 -5.61
C GLY A 191 24.58 -19.41 -6.01
N ARG A 192 25.78 -18.85 -5.78
CA ARG A 192 27.05 -19.56 -5.94
C ARG A 192 27.34 -20.55 -4.80
N HIS A 193 26.65 -20.38 -3.67
CA HIS A 193 26.90 -21.13 -2.44
C HIS A 193 25.74 -22.05 -2.05
N ILE A 194 24.50 -21.76 -2.51
CA ILE A 194 23.31 -22.54 -2.21
C ILE A 194 22.36 -22.52 -3.40
N ALA A 195 21.66 -23.63 -3.64
CA ALA A 195 20.69 -23.74 -4.74
C ALA A 195 19.48 -22.82 -4.50
N ILE A 196 19.08 -22.09 -5.54
CA ILE A 196 17.94 -21.18 -5.57
C ILE A 196 17.11 -21.48 -6.81
N ASP A 197 15.82 -21.76 -6.65
CA ASP A 197 14.86 -21.80 -7.74
C ASP A 197 14.37 -20.38 -8.01
N SER A 198 14.74 -19.82 -9.17
CA SER A 198 14.42 -18.45 -9.56
C SER A 198 13.40 -18.42 -10.68
N TYR A 199 12.27 -17.76 -10.41
CA TYR A 199 11.15 -17.57 -11.33
C TYR A 199 10.91 -16.07 -11.60
N GLY A 200 10.08 -15.78 -12.57
CA GLY A 200 9.88 -14.43 -13.06
C GLY A 200 10.98 -14.00 -14.03
N ALA A 201 11.15 -12.68 -14.26
CA ALA A 201 12.14 -12.17 -15.23
C ALA A 201 13.54 -12.05 -14.63
N CYS A 202 13.66 -11.90 -13.30
CA CYS A 202 14.94 -11.63 -12.64
C CYS A 202 15.69 -12.92 -12.29
N LEU A 203 16.90 -13.08 -12.83
CA LEU A 203 17.77 -14.24 -12.58
C LEU A 203 17.10 -15.60 -12.87
N LYS A 204 16.17 -15.63 -13.80
CA LYS A 204 15.34 -16.79 -14.12
C LYS A 204 16.18 -18.02 -14.46
N ASN A 205 15.96 -19.12 -13.72
CA ASN A 205 16.52 -20.45 -14.00
C ASN A 205 15.45 -21.54 -14.09
N LYS A 206 14.18 -21.22 -13.74
CA LYS A 206 13.03 -22.11 -13.88
C LYS A 206 11.82 -21.36 -14.44
N SER A 207 10.91 -22.10 -15.08
CA SER A 207 9.62 -21.59 -15.53
C SER A 207 8.54 -21.88 -14.51
N LEU A 208 7.67 -20.90 -14.25
CA LEU A 208 6.47 -21.12 -13.43
C LEU A 208 5.59 -22.20 -14.09
N PRO A 209 4.97 -23.07 -13.30
CA PRO A 209 3.92 -23.97 -13.81
C PRO A 209 2.81 -23.15 -14.50
N ALA A 210 2.20 -23.71 -15.55
CA ALA A 210 1.24 -23.00 -16.41
C ALA A 210 -0.01 -22.44 -15.67
N ASN A 211 -0.30 -22.98 -14.50
CA ASN A 211 -1.44 -22.58 -13.65
C ASN A 211 -1.02 -21.67 -12.49
N ILE A 212 0.18 -21.11 -12.51
CA ILE A 212 0.71 -20.25 -11.44
C ILE A 212 0.98 -18.86 -12.01
N GLU A 213 0.33 -17.86 -11.43
CA GLU A 213 0.53 -16.45 -11.72
C GLU A 213 0.95 -15.70 -10.44
N ASP A 214 1.97 -14.85 -10.53
CA ASP A 214 2.50 -14.08 -9.37
C ASP A 214 1.47 -13.06 -8.85
N ASP A 215 0.64 -12.50 -9.74
CA ASP A 215 -0.40 -11.51 -9.43
C ASP A 215 -1.83 -12.07 -9.58
N ALA A 216 -2.02 -13.34 -9.21
CA ALA A 216 -3.33 -13.98 -9.26
C ALA A 216 -4.39 -13.18 -8.48
N THR A 217 -5.51 -12.87 -9.13
CA THR A 217 -6.61 -12.11 -8.53
C THR A 217 -7.84 -12.95 -8.23
N ASN A 218 -7.99 -14.12 -8.91
CA ASN A 218 -9.10 -15.00 -8.62
C ASN A 218 -8.75 -16.05 -7.53
N PRO A 219 -9.72 -16.51 -6.72
CA PRO A 219 -9.45 -17.38 -5.58
C PRO A 219 -8.81 -18.73 -5.92
N ARG A 220 -9.00 -19.26 -7.15
CA ARG A 220 -8.40 -20.52 -7.58
C ARG A 220 -6.91 -20.37 -7.84
N ASP A 221 -6.52 -19.30 -8.53
CA ASP A 221 -5.13 -19.05 -8.89
C ASP A 221 -4.33 -18.63 -7.67
N ILE A 222 -4.95 -17.89 -6.74
CA ILE A 222 -4.36 -17.59 -5.42
C ILE A 222 -4.05 -18.89 -4.66
N ARG A 223 -4.96 -19.86 -4.63
CA ARG A 223 -4.71 -21.15 -3.95
C ARG A 223 -3.58 -21.95 -4.62
N ASN A 224 -3.56 -22.00 -5.95
CA ASN A 224 -2.48 -22.64 -6.70
C ASN A 224 -1.13 -21.99 -6.40
N PHE A 225 -1.09 -20.65 -6.35
CA PHE A 225 0.09 -19.89 -5.98
C PHE A 225 0.54 -20.19 -4.55
N TYR A 226 -0.39 -20.23 -3.60
CA TYR A 226 -0.09 -20.57 -2.19
C TYR A 226 0.44 -21.98 -2.04
N ASP A 227 -0.17 -22.96 -2.70
CA ASP A 227 0.31 -24.34 -2.74
C ASP A 227 1.73 -24.43 -3.31
N PHE A 228 2.00 -23.72 -4.38
CA PHE A 228 3.31 -23.66 -5.01
C PHE A 228 4.38 -23.09 -4.07
N VAL A 229 4.14 -21.91 -3.50
CA VAL A 229 5.10 -21.21 -2.62
C VAL A 229 5.35 -22.02 -1.35
N SER A 230 4.31 -22.58 -0.73
CA SER A 230 4.40 -23.30 0.54
C SER A 230 5.25 -24.58 0.50
N LYS A 231 5.57 -25.10 -0.70
CA LYS A 231 6.49 -26.24 -0.87
C LYS A 231 7.94 -25.93 -0.55
N TYR A 232 8.32 -24.65 -0.59
CA TYR A 232 9.69 -24.21 -0.30
C TYR A 232 9.93 -24.04 1.20
N LYS A 233 11.17 -24.25 1.65
CA LYS A 233 11.58 -23.99 3.04
C LYS A 233 11.77 -22.49 3.26
N PHE A 234 12.43 -21.83 2.30
CA PHE A 234 12.80 -20.41 2.39
C PHE A 234 12.33 -19.65 1.16
N MET A 235 12.07 -18.36 1.33
CA MET A 235 11.79 -17.43 0.24
C MET A 235 12.65 -16.18 0.40
N ILE A 236 13.34 -15.78 -0.67
CA ILE A 236 14.03 -14.49 -0.70
C ILE A 236 12.99 -13.39 -0.83
N VAL A 237 12.96 -12.51 0.15
CA VAL A 237 12.12 -11.32 0.22
C VAL A 237 13.01 -10.10 0.41
N TYR A 238 13.51 -9.59 -0.71
CA TYR A 238 14.30 -8.37 -0.72
C TYR A 238 13.46 -7.26 -1.36
N GLU A 239 13.28 -6.19 -0.63
CA GLU A 239 12.60 -5.02 -1.14
C GLU A 239 13.45 -4.32 -2.20
N ASP A 240 12.83 -3.59 -3.09
CA ASP A 240 13.51 -2.87 -4.16
C ASP A 240 14.14 -1.54 -3.70
N VAL A 241 13.68 -1.04 -2.56
CA VAL A 241 14.23 0.12 -1.84
C VAL A 241 14.11 -0.12 -0.33
N ALA A 242 15.05 0.38 0.44
CA ALA A 242 15.04 0.25 1.90
C ALA A 242 14.45 1.51 2.54
N CYS A 243 13.20 1.43 2.95
CA CYS A 243 12.50 2.51 3.66
C CYS A 243 11.94 1.97 4.98
N GLU A 244 11.85 2.81 6.00
CA GLU A 244 11.15 2.43 7.23
C GLU A 244 9.70 2.04 6.90
N ASP A 245 9.20 0.98 7.53
CA ASP A 245 7.84 0.44 7.40
C ASP A 245 7.46 -0.09 5.99
N TYR A 246 8.31 0.07 4.96
CA TYR A 246 8.02 -0.45 3.64
C TYR A 246 8.28 -1.95 3.58
N ILE A 247 7.21 -2.72 3.64
CA ILE A 247 7.23 -4.18 3.67
C ILE A 247 6.23 -4.71 2.65
N SER A 248 6.74 -5.35 1.60
CA SER A 248 5.90 -5.88 0.51
C SER A 248 5.04 -7.05 0.96
N SER A 249 3.97 -7.32 0.21
CA SER A 249 3.08 -8.46 0.46
C SER A 249 3.79 -9.81 0.46
N LYS A 250 4.97 -9.92 -0.18
CA LYS A 250 5.76 -11.16 -0.24
C LYS A 250 6.28 -11.58 1.14
N PHE A 251 6.65 -10.61 1.97
CA PHE A 251 7.06 -10.88 3.35
C PHE A 251 5.91 -11.53 4.15
N TRP A 252 4.76 -10.90 4.12
CA TRP A 252 3.59 -11.38 4.84
C TRP A 252 3.08 -12.72 4.31
N LYS A 253 3.03 -12.88 2.98
CA LYS A 253 2.66 -14.15 2.35
C LYS A 253 3.61 -15.29 2.76
N SER A 254 4.93 -15.04 2.83
CA SER A 254 5.88 -16.08 3.26
C SER A 254 5.61 -16.54 4.68
N LEU A 255 5.39 -15.63 5.63
CA LEU A 255 5.02 -15.96 7.01
C LEU A 255 3.68 -16.72 7.09
N THR A 256 2.65 -16.23 6.36
CA THR A 256 1.34 -16.88 6.29
C THR A 256 1.42 -18.32 5.79
N LEU A 257 2.28 -18.61 4.81
CA LEU A 257 2.44 -19.92 4.20
C LEU A 257 3.48 -20.81 4.91
N GLY A 258 4.01 -20.38 6.06
CA GLY A 258 5.04 -21.14 6.78
C GLY A 258 6.31 -21.35 5.97
N VAL A 259 6.69 -20.36 5.19
CA VAL A 259 7.95 -20.29 4.44
C VAL A 259 8.83 -19.25 5.11
N VAL A 260 10.03 -19.62 5.54
CA VAL A 260 10.90 -18.70 6.27
C VAL A 260 11.44 -17.63 5.33
N PRO A 261 11.13 -16.32 5.55
CA PRO A 261 11.65 -15.26 4.72
C PRO A 261 13.14 -15.02 4.98
N ILE A 262 13.92 -14.91 3.88
CA ILE A 262 15.27 -14.37 3.87
C ILE A 262 15.11 -12.90 3.48
N TYR A 263 15.17 -11.99 4.47
CA TYR A 263 14.70 -10.63 4.33
C TYR A 263 15.82 -9.59 4.25
N PHE A 264 15.63 -8.61 3.36
CA PHE A 264 16.37 -7.36 3.31
C PHE A 264 15.47 -6.24 2.81
N GLY A 265 15.40 -5.09 3.50
CA GLY A 265 14.54 -3.97 3.10
C GLY A 265 14.32 -2.98 4.24
N ALA A 266 13.12 -2.97 4.82
CA ALA A 266 12.77 -2.04 5.88
C ALA A 266 13.76 -2.11 7.06
N THR A 267 14.38 -0.97 7.39
CA THR A 267 15.42 -0.88 8.42
C THR A 267 14.91 -1.21 9.82
N ASN A 268 13.61 -1.14 10.02
CA ASN A 268 12.92 -1.44 11.26
C ASN A 268 12.08 -2.74 11.21
N ILE A 269 12.43 -3.68 10.31
CA ILE A 269 11.70 -4.96 10.12
C ILE A 269 11.49 -5.73 11.42
N ARG A 270 12.41 -5.63 12.38
CA ARG A 270 12.31 -6.33 13.68
C ARG A 270 11.04 -5.95 14.46
N ASN A 271 10.45 -4.80 14.20
CA ASN A 271 9.17 -4.38 14.80
C ASN A 271 7.95 -5.14 14.22
N TYR A 272 8.14 -5.82 13.10
CA TYR A 272 7.08 -6.49 12.34
C TYR A 272 7.20 -8.02 12.32
N LEU A 273 8.25 -8.58 12.90
CA LEU A 273 8.39 -10.03 13.02
C LEU A 273 7.36 -10.57 14.02
N PRO A 274 6.63 -11.66 13.74
CA PRO A 274 5.75 -12.30 14.72
C PRO A 274 6.48 -12.69 16.01
N ASN A 275 7.69 -13.24 15.86
CA ASN A 275 8.65 -13.54 16.91
C ASN A 275 10.03 -13.07 16.48
N PRO A 276 10.97 -12.75 17.38
CA PRO A 276 12.30 -12.26 17.02
C PRO A 276 13.06 -13.12 15.99
N GLY A 277 12.78 -14.43 15.95
CA GLY A 277 13.39 -15.39 15.03
C GLY A 277 12.53 -15.75 13.83
N SER A 278 11.43 -15.05 13.50
CA SER A 278 10.52 -15.46 12.43
C SER A 278 11.05 -15.21 11.02
N ALA A 279 12.21 -14.59 10.85
CA ALA A 279 12.87 -14.35 9.57
C ALA A 279 14.39 -14.48 9.70
N ILE A 280 15.05 -14.80 8.60
CA ILE A 280 16.51 -14.71 8.46
C ILE A 280 16.81 -13.32 7.88
N LEU A 281 17.45 -12.46 8.68
CA LEU A 281 17.79 -11.11 8.24
C LEU A 281 19.16 -11.11 7.60
N VAL A 282 19.25 -10.64 6.36
CA VAL A 282 20.48 -10.60 5.57
C VAL A 282 21.56 -9.75 6.26
N GLU A 283 21.14 -8.70 6.96
CA GLU A 283 22.02 -7.78 7.67
C GLU A 283 22.78 -8.44 8.85
N ASP A 284 22.33 -9.59 9.34
CA ASP A 284 22.98 -10.34 10.41
C ASP A 284 24.21 -11.14 9.92
N PHE A 285 24.51 -11.13 8.61
CA PHE A 285 25.59 -11.90 7.99
C PHE A 285 26.57 -10.98 7.26
N ALA A 286 27.88 -11.18 7.48
CA ALA A 286 28.91 -10.34 6.86
C ALA A 286 28.99 -10.51 5.33
N LYS A 287 28.65 -11.68 4.79
CA LYS A 287 28.73 -11.99 3.36
C LYS A 287 27.75 -13.09 2.94
N PRO A 288 27.43 -13.22 1.64
CA PRO A 288 26.51 -14.24 1.12
C PRO A 288 26.89 -15.68 1.45
N ALA A 289 28.18 -15.99 1.54
CA ALA A 289 28.65 -17.32 1.90
C ALA A 289 28.27 -17.74 3.33
N ASP A 290 28.34 -16.81 4.29
CA ASP A 290 28.00 -17.07 5.68
C ASP A 290 26.48 -17.29 5.82
N LEU A 291 25.68 -16.48 5.12
CA LEU A 291 24.23 -16.66 5.02
C LEU A 291 23.89 -18.03 4.40
N ALA A 292 24.54 -18.44 3.31
CA ALA A 292 24.34 -19.73 2.68
C ALA A 292 24.60 -20.89 3.64
N GLN A 293 25.71 -20.83 4.38
CA GLN A 293 26.10 -21.82 5.37
C GLN A 293 25.07 -21.94 6.49
N PHE A 294 24.57 -20.81 6.98
CA PHE A 294 23.51 -20.76 7.98
C PHE A 294 22.21 -21.39 7.45
N ILE A 295 21.77 -21.02 6.24
CA ILE A 295 20.57 -21.58 5.62
C ILE A 295 20.70 -23.08 5.42
N GLN A 296 21.86 -23.59 4.99
CA GLN A 296 22.12 -25.02 4.86
C GLN A 296 21.97 -25.75 6.19
N LYS A 297 22.53 -25.20 7.27
CA LYS A 297 22.40 -25.76 8.62
C LYS A 297 20.91 -25.81 9.06
N VAL A 298 20.19 -24.72 8.91
CA VAL A 298 18.75 -24.64 9.26
C VAL A 298 17.94 -25.58 8.36
N SER A 299 18.22 -25.66 7.06
CA SER A 299 17.52 -26.54 6.13
C SER A 299 17.63 -28.03 6.47
N ASN A 300 18.70 -28.43 7.13
CA ASN A 300 19.00 -29.84 7.47
C ASN A 300 18.61 -30.23 8.90
N SER A 301 18.05 -29.31 9.69
CA SER A 301 17.59 -29.57 11.06
C SER A 301 16.13 -29.18 11.20
N GLU A 302 15.26 -30.14 11.54
CA GLU A 302 13.84 -29.88 11.77
C GLU A 302 13.64 -28.91 12.94
N GLU A 303 14.33 -29.11 14.05
CA GLU A 303 14.28 -28.24 15.21
C GLU A 303 14.68 -26.82 14.86
N SER A 304 15.82 -26.65 14.18
CA SER A 304 16.27 -25.31 13.75
C SER A 304 15.32 -24.65 12.76
N TYR A 305 14.70 -25.42 11.86
CA TYR A 305 13.76 -24.88 10.88
C TYR A 305 12.43 -24.46 11.54
N THR A 306 11.88 -25.32 12.39
CA THR A 306 10.59 -25.06 13.05
C THR A 306 10.65 -23.92 14.06
N SER A 307 11.83 -23.61 14.61
CA SER A 307 12.01 -22.46 15.50
C SER A 307 11.69 -21.12 14.82
N PHE A 308 11.81 -21.03 13.48
CA PHE A 308 11.38 -19.84 12.71
C PHE A 308 9.85 -19.75 12.56
N LEU A 309 9.13 -20.82 12.81
CA LEU A 309 7.70 -20.96 12.58
C LEU A 309 6.87 -20.98 13.87
N LEU A 310 7.40 -20.50 15.00
CA LEU A 310 6.72 -20.52 16.28
C LEU A 310 5.35 -19.82 16.24
N HIS A 311 5.18 -18.80 15.41
CA HIS A 311 3.90 -18.13 15.19
C HIS A 311 2.83 -19.03 14.53
N LYS A 312 3.22 -20.22 14.02
CA LYS A 312 2.34 -21.26 13.45
C LYS A 312 2.03 -22.38 14.43
N THR A 313 2.49 -22.34 15.64
CA THR A 313 2.20 -23.36 16.66
C THR A 313 0.81 -23.17 17.26
N VAL A 314 0.27 -24.27 17.81
CA VAL A 314 -1.08 -24.32 18.41
C VAL A 314 -1.11 -23.68 19.80
N ASP A 315 0.02 -23.21 20.32
CA ASP A 315 0.17 -22.68 21.67
C ASP A 315 -0.45 -21.28 21.85
N PHE A 316 -0.75 -20.93 23.08
CA PHE A 316 -1.62 -19.82 23.50
C PHE A 316 -1.15 -18.40 23.11
N TYR A 317 0.13 -18.22 22.71
CA TYR A 317 0.69 -16.91 22.33
C TYR A 317 1.62 -17.05 21.12
N PRO A 318 1.05 -17.20 19.91
CA PRO A 318 1.88 -17.42 18.72
C PRO A 318 2.67 -16.18 18.28
N ILE A 319 2.31 -14.99 18.75
CA ILE A 319 3.02 -13.73 18.47
C ILE A 319 3.52 -13.15 19.79
N THR A 320 4.85 -13.06 19.91
CA THR A 320 5.52 -12.58 21.14
C THR A 320 6.11 -11.18 20.99
N ASN A 321 6.13 -10.63 19.75
CA ASN A 321 6.68 -9.32 19.47
C ASN A 321 5.68 -8.21 19.80
N GLN A 322 5.84 -7.55 20.94
CA GLN A 322 4.91 -6.53 21.42
C GLN A 322 4.70 -5.37 20.42
N PRO A 323 5.73 -4.81 19.74
CA PRO A 323 5.52 -3.81 18.71
C PRO A 323 4.55 -4.23 17.60
N LEU A 324 4.62 -5.49 17.14
CA LEU A 324 3.65 -5.99 16.16
C LEU A 324 2.27 -6.16 16.78
N VAL A 325 2.18 -6.70 17.97
CA VAL A 325 0.91 -6.85 18.70
C VAL A 325 0.22 -5.50 18.86
N ASP A 326 0.93 -4.48 19.34
CA ASP A 326 0.40 -3.13 19.51
C ASP A 326 -0.07 -2.52 18.20
N TYR A 327 0.66 -2.80 17.11
CA TYR A 327 0.29 -2.33 15.78
C TYR A 327 -0.96 -3.04 15.23
N LEU A 328 -1.06 -4.37 15.43
CA LEU A 328 -2.22 -5.16 15.06
C LEU A 328 -3.50 -4.70 15.79
N PHE A 329 -3.39 -4.44 17.10
CA PHE A 329 -4.52 -3.94 17.88
C PHE A 329 -4.99 -2.54 17.45
N ARG A 330 -4.07 -1.63 17.13
CA ARG A 330 -4.42 -0.28 16.67
C ARG A 330 -5.16 -0.29 15.35
N GLN A 331 -4.91 -1.27 14.49
CA GLN A 331 -5.51 -1.38 13.16
C GLN A 331 -6.86 -2.10 13.16
N ASP A 332 -7.36 -2.53 14.33
CA ASP A 332 -8.61 -3.30 14.46
C ASP A 332 -8.73 -4.37 13.36
N ILE A 333 -7.76 -5.31 13.36
CA ILE A 333 -7.65 -6.32 12.31
C ILE A 333 -8.72 -7.38 12.50
N GLN A 334 -9.95 -7.02 12.21
CA GLN A 334 -11.05 -7.97 12.00
C GLN A 334 -10.97 -8.52 10.56
N TYR A 335 -11.61 -9.66 10.34
CA TYR A 335 -11.74 -10.21 8.99
C TYR A 335 -12.39 -9.19 8.04
N VAL A 336 -11.70 -8.89 6.93
CA VAL A 336 -12.19 -7.95 5.92
C VAL A 336 -11.95 -8.53 4.53
N GLU A 337 -13.03 -8.86 3.83
CA GLU A 337 -13.00 -9.50 2.51
C GLU A 337 -12.27 -8.65 1.44
N ASN A 338 -12.37 -7.34 1.52
CA ASN A 338 -11.68 -6.42 0.60
C ASN A 338 -11.01 -5.28 1.36
N ARG A 339 -9.87 -5.57 1.96
CA ARG A 339 -9.13 -4.61 2.78
C ARG A 339 -8.74 -3.34 2.02
N LYS A 340 -8.28 -3.46 0.76
CA LYS A 340 -7.92 -2.27 -0.04
C LYS A 340 -9.10 -1.32 -0.22
N ALA A 341 -10.28 -1.83 -0.56
CA ALA A 341 -11.47 -1.00 -0.72
C ALA A 341 -11.91 -0.36 0.61
N ARG A 342 -11.78 -1.10 1.73
CA ARG A 342 -12.05 -0.56 3.07
C ARG A 342 -11.06 0.55 3.42
N THR A 343 -9.77 0.34 3.22
CA THR A 343 -8.74 1.34 3.53
C THR A 343 -8.91 2.62 2.71
N ILE A 344 -9.27 2.51 1.43
CA ILE A 344 -9.60 3.68 0.60
C ILE A 344 -10.83 4.41 1.18
N ALA A 345 -11.88 3.67 1.59
CA ALA A 345 -13.07 4.26 2.18
C ALA A 345 -12.77 4.95 3.53
N GLU A 346 -11.91 4.36 4.35
CA GLU A 346 -11.43 4.95 5.61
C GLU A 346 -10.63 6.22 5.34
N PHE A 347 -9.73 6.19 4.36
CA PHE A 347 -8.94 7.37 3.97
C PHE A 347 -9.83 8.49 3.42
N GLU A 348 -10.76 8.19 2.52
CA GLU A 348 -11.72 9.19 2.02
C GLU A 348 -12.53 9.82 3.17
N CYS A 349 -13.01 8.99 4.11
CA CYS A 349 -13.75 9.50 5.28
C CYS A 349 -12.86 10.32 6.22
N TYR A 350 -11.61 9.93 6.42
CA TYR A 350 -10.66 10.69 7.20
C TYR A 350 -10.45 12.07 6.58
N VAL A 351 -10.11 12.11 5.28
CA VAL A 351 -9.90 13.37 4.56
C VAL A 351 -11.15 14.26 4.59
N CYS A 352 -12.33 13.67 4.33
CA CYS A 352 -13.61 14.37 4.39
C CYS A 352 -13.85 15.01 5.77
N ALA A 353 -13.60 14.27 6.85
CA ALA A 353 -13.80 14.77 8.21
C ALA A 353 -12.82 15.88 8.58
N GLN A 354 -11.53 15.69 8.30
CA GLN A 354 -10.50 16.65 8.70
C GLN A 354 -10.55 17.94 7.89
N SER A 355 -10.79 17.85 6.57
CA SER A 355 -10.97 19.02 5.72
C SER A 355 -12.23 19.83 6.11
N SER A 356 -13.34 19.14 6.41
CA SER A 356 -14.56 19.79 6.88
C SER A 356 -14.39 20.48 8.25
N ALA A 357 -13.49 19.96 9.08
CA ALA A 357 -13.14 20.57 10.36
C ALA A 357 -12.12 21.72 10.23
N GLY A 358 -11.61 21.98 9.01
CA GLY A 358 -10.62 23.02 8.75
C GLY A 358 -9.22 22.71 9.30
N LEU A 359 -8.88 21.40 9.46
CA LEU A 359 -7.59 21.02 10.01
C LEU A 359 -6.46 21.32 9.01
N GLN A 360 -5.64 22.31 9.34
CA GLN A 360 -4.44 22.64 8.57
C GLN A 360 -3.25 21.87 9.10
N LYS A 361 -2.71 20.98 8.27
CA LYS A 361 -1.46 20.26 8.53
C LYS A 361 -0.72 20.02 7.21
N GLN A 362 0.54 19.65 7.32
CA GLN A 362 1.35 19.12 6.22
C GLN A 362 1.91 17.76 6.65
N ALA A 363 2.03 16.84 5.70
CA ALA A 363 2.68 15.57 5.94
C ALA A 363 4.16 15.79 6.30
N ALA A 364 4.62 15.09 7.31
CA ALA A 364 6.00 15.20 7.78
C ALA A 364 6.92 14.27 6.98
N GLU A 365 8.19 14.65 6.82
CA GLU A 365 9.21 13.85 6.13
C GLU A 365 9.25 12.40 6.63
N ARG A 366 9.10 12.18 7.94
CA ARG A 366 9.04 10.82 8.55
C ARG A 366 7.93 9.93 7.99
N GLU A 367 6.92 10.48 7.32
CA GLU A 367 5.84 9.72 6.70
C GLU A 367 6.27 9.06 5.38
N PHE A 368 7.46 9.39 4.86
CA PHE A 368 7.99 8.84 3.61
C PHE A 368 9.51 8.70 3.65
N THR A 369 10.08 8.15 4.74
CA THR A 369 11.53 8.10 4.96
C THR A 369 12.15 6.85 4.33
N CYS A 370 13.13 7.07 3.44
CA CYS A 370 13.94 6.02 2.83
C CYS A 370 15.43 6.27 3.05
N LYS A 371 16.12 5.26 3.60
CA LYS A 371 17.57 5.30 3.80
C LYS A 371 18.29 4.96 2.49
N LEU A 372 18.81 5.98 1.82
CA LEU A 372 19.56 5.82 0.57
C LEU A 372 20.97 6.43 0.69
N PRO A 373 22.01 5.71 0.24
CA PRO A 373 22.03 4.31 -0.23
C PRO A 373 21.92 3.31 0.93
N HIS A 374 21.30 2.16 0.70
CA HIS A 374 21.28 1.04 1.65
C HIS A 374 21.42 -0.29 0.91
N PHE A 375 22.48 -1.03 1.21
CA PHE A 375 22.84 -2.29 0.54
C PHE A 375 23.02 -3.42 1.54
N PRO A 376 22.75 -4.67 1.13
CA PRO A 376 23.08 -5.82 1.95
C PRO A 376 24.60 -5.94 2.13
N PRO A 377 25.07 -6.53 3.24
CA PRO A 377 26.49 -6.77 3.47
C PRO A 377 27.13 -7.59 2.37
N GLY A 378 28.39 -7.27 2.01
CA GLY A 378 29.13 -7.95 0.97
C GLY A 378 29.48 -7.05 -0.23
N ASN A 379 29.92 -7.65 -1.33
CA ASN A 379 30.51 -6.93 -2.46
C ASN A 379 29.46 -6.43 -3.49
N VAL A 380 28.39 -5.82 -3.00
CA VAL A 380 27.27 -5.32 -3.85
C VAL A 380 27.39 -3.83 -4.14
N THR A 381 27.89 -3.07 -3.16
CA THR A 381 27.90 -1.61 -3.13
C THR A 381 28.52 -0.98 -4.38
N HIS A 382 29.71 -1.43 -4.78
CA HIS A 382 30.44 -0.81 -5.90
C HIS A 382 29.67 -0.88 -7.22
N LYS A 383 28.96 -1.98 -7.48
CA LYS A 383 28.20 -2.17 -8.72
C LYS A 383 26.80 -1.55 -8.70
N ALA A 384 26.19 -1.43 -7.51
CA ALA A 384 24.84 -0.89 -7.35
C ALA A 384 24.84 0.65 -7.13
N MET A 385 25.94 1.20 -6.59
CA MET A 385 26.05 2.62 -6.24
C MET A 385 25.71 3.59 -7.38
N PRO A 386 26.23 3.42 -8.63
CA PRO A 386 25.92 4.37 -9.71
C PRO A 386 24.43 4.55 -9.96
N ARG A 387 23.65 3.45 -9.88
CA ARG A 387 22.19 3.51 -10.03
C ARG A 387 21.53 4.30 -8.90
N VAL A 388 21.97 4.09 -7.67
CA VAL A 388 21.41 4.80 -6.51
C VAL A 388 21.77 6.28 -6.57
N GLN A 389 22.98 6.63 -6.98
CA GLN A 389 23.40 8.02 -7.18
C GLN A 389 22.52 8.72 -8.23
N SER A 390 22.34 8.09 -9.41
CA SER A 390 21.45 8.61 -10.44
C SER A 390 20.01 8.78 -9.94
N PHE A 391 19.50 7.85 -9.14
CA PHE A 391 18.19 7.97 -8.53
C PHE A 391 18.10 9.13 -7.53
N ILE A 392 19.12 9.33 -6.68
CA ILE A 392 19.16 10.45 -5.74
C ILE A 392 19.20 11.80 -6.48
N GLU A 393 19.92 11.88 -7.60
CA GLU A 393 19.94 13.07 -8.46
C GLU A 393 18.56 13.32 -9.08
N GLN A 394 17.89 12.26 -9.54
CA GLN A 394 16.50 12.33 -10.06
C GLN A 394 15.55 12.84 -8.98
N VAL A 395 15.59 12.29 -7.75
CA VAL A 395 14.77 12.75 -6.62
C VAL A 395 14.90 14.25 -6.40
N ARG A 396 16.15 14.76 -6.37
CA ARG A 396 16.43 16.19 -6.17
C ARG A 396 15.93 17.06 -7.32
N ALA A 397 16.14 16.60 -8.55
CA ALA A 397 15.70 17.33 -9.75
C ALA A 397 14.19 17.43 -9.81
N GLU A 398 13.48 16.31 -9.65
CA GLU A 398 12.02 16.26 -9.68
C GLU A 398 11.39 17.04 -8.51
N ALA A 399 11.94 16.96 -7.30
CA ALA A 399 11.46 17.75 -6.16
C ALA A 399 11.61 19.25 -6.43
N ALA A 400 12.78 19.69 -6.93
CA ALA A 400 12.99 21.09 -7.28
C ALA A 400 12.09 21.59 -8.42
N GLU A 401 11.72 20.70 -9.35
CA GLU A 401 10.78 21.01 -10.43
C GLU A 401 9.36 21.18 -9.91
N VAL A 402 8.89 20.26 -9.04
CA VAL A 402 7.56 20.35 -8.41
C VAL A 402 7.40 21.65 -7.63
N GLU A 403 8.37 22.02 -6.82
CA GLU A 403 8.37 23.26 -6.03
C GLU A 403 8.22 24.52 -6.91
N LYS A 404 8.78 24.48 -8.14
CA LYS A 404 8.66 25.60 -9.08
C LYS A 404 7.34 25.60 -9.87
N MET A 405 6.77 24.40 -10.07
CA MET A 405 5.56 24.23 -10.89
C MET A 405 4.28 24.66 -10.17
N ILE A 406 4.23 24.50 -8.84
CA ILE A 406 3.01 24.72 -8.07
C ILE A 406 3.00 26.17 -7.59
N GLU A 407 2.09 26.98 -8.16
CA GLU A 407 1.84 28.34 -7.75
C GLU A 407 0.76 28.38 -6.66
N PHE A 408 1.09 28.94 -5.49
CA PHE A 408 0.13 29.17 -4.44
C PHE A 408 -0.62 30.48 -4.69
N ILE A 409 -1.94 30.38 -4.78
CA ILE A 409 -2.85 31.51 -5.03
C ILE A 409 -3.76 31.74 -3.82
N GLY A 410 -3.96 33.01 -3.47
CA GLY A 410 -4.78 33.45 -2.33
C GLY A 410 -6.28 33.41 -2.56
#